data_210d6cf80b1ebea9b12ba7a1675243c5
#
_entry.id   210d6cf80b1ebea9b12ba7a1675243c5
#
_cell.length_a   1.000
_cell.length_b   1.000
_cell.length_c   1.000
_cell.angle_alpha   90.00
_cell.angle_beta   90.00
_cell.angle_gamma   90.00
#
_symmetry.space_group_name_H-M   'P 1'
#
loop_
_entity.id
_entity.type
_entity.pdbx_description
1 polymer ?
#
loop_
_entity_poly.entity_id
_entity_poly.type
_entity_poly.pdbx_seq_one_letter_code
_entity_poly.pdbx_strand_id
1 'polypeptide(L)'
;MIFRAVPAAVAVVFCMTALSFPSFAQTQTPTPNDPTPVAPKFDLPQRPMPSTVRVGVDNADQLSLTLEQVIDMALKNNNDIDTSRNDSHIADFNLRGARGIYDPLFNSESYYESRATPTASTIGGAVNGAVTQRQFFADGGISGFVPRYGGSYDVIFNSARTTTTNRNATLNPQYPTSIVATFTQPLLRNRSFDTNRRAIEIAKKNLNLTDAQLRQKAIDVVSSVEQIYWDLTFALRYLQVQTDTLKQAREQFESNKRLAAKGVLAPIELVAANAQISTFEQGVFAAQESVTRAENTLKTLILPNRTATEWSRPLTPVSPISQNVPQIGLEVALTEALKNRPEIEQTAVNAEINLIDQRFYKNQIKPQIDLVSSYTTAGLAGTRNPNSSGSATVPPNLVGGYFNSLGNLFQQDFPTYRAGVQISLPWGNHTAKANLGRTLVQADRIQNQREQTEQIVEAEVRNALQALRSAESLLVSATAARAAAEELYASEERQFRAGTTTFYLVAQRQTDLLAARSRELLAQTNLNKSISGFHRSIGSTLTVNNVTVTK
;
A
#
# COMPACT_ATOMS: atom_id res chain seq x y z
N MET A 1 -42.37 5.96 -14.77
CA MET A 1 -42.25 7.10 -15.70
C MET A 1 -41.17 6.77 -16.70
N ILE A 2 -41.53 6.42 -17.72
CA ILE A 2 -41.38 6.36 -19.17
C ILE A 2 -40.54 7.54 -19.67
N PHE A 3 -39.37 7.28 -20.28
CA PHE A 3 -38.84 8.12 -21.34
C PHE A 3 -38.19 7.27 -22.45
N ARG A 4 -38.70 7.57 -23.63
CA ARG A 4 -38.48 6.92 -24.94
C ARG A 4 -37.12 7.31 -25.55
N ALA A 5 -36.52 6.34 -26.25
CA ALA A 5 -35.48 6.54 -27.23
C ALA A 5 -36.05 7.04 -28.57
N VAL A 6 -35.31 7.90 -29.26
CA VAL A 6 -35.55 8.33 -30.64
C VAL A 6 -34.32 7.97 -31.46
N PRO A 7 -34.43 7.26 -32.59
CA PRO A 7 -33.31 7.04 -33.52
C PRO A 7 -33.30 8.13 -34.61
N ALA A 8 -32.12 8.72 -34.85
CA ALA A 8 -31.87 9.59 -35.97
C ALA A 8 -31.46 8.79 -37.20
N ALA A 9 -32.27 8.88 -38.25
CA ALA A 9 -31.98 8.37 -39.60
C ALA A 9 -31.06 9.37 -40.34
N VAL A 10 -29.94 8.87 -40.89
CA VAL A 10 -29.07 9.61 -41.82
C VAL A 10 -29.41 9.20 -43.23
N ALA A 11 -29.91 10.13 -44.01
CA ALA A 11 -30.18 9.97 -45.45
C ALA A 11 -28.86 10.07 -46.24
N VAL A 12 -28.56 9.05 -47.04
CA VAL A 12 -27.46 9.07 -48.00
C VAL A 12 -27.99 9.64 -49.32
N VAL A 13 -27.48 10.80 -49.69
CA VAL A 13 -27.71 11.39 -51.02
C VAL A 13 -26.71 10.80 -52.02
N PHE A 14 -27.21 10.09 -53.01
CA PHE A 14 -26.45 9.57 -54.15
C PHE A 14 -26.25 10.71 -55.16
N CYS A 15 -25.01 11.17 -55.32
CA CYS A 15 -24.62 12.09 -56.41
C CYS A 15 -23.93 11.30 -57.51
N MET A 16 -24.65 11.01 -58.63
CA MET A 16 -24.09 10.45 -59.85
C MET A 16 -23.24 11.53 -60.58
N THR A 17 -21.91 11.34 -60.56
CA THR A 17 -21.03 12.04 -61.51
C THR A 17 -20.54 11.08 -62.56
N ALA A 18 -20.84 11.37 -63.80
CA ALA A 18 -20.40 10.63 -64.99
C ALA A 18 -18.86 10.72 -65.11
N LEU A 19 -18.20 9.58 -65.00
CA LEU A 19 -16.77 9.46 -65.29
C LEU A 19 -16.60 8.98 -66.74
N SER A 20 -16.03 9.88 -67.56
CA SER A 20 -15.51 9.57 -68.89
C SER A 20 -14.27 8.69 -68.74
N PHE A 21 -14.33 7.49 -69.31
CA PHE A 21 -13.20 6.54 -69.37
C PHE A 21 -12.13 7.02 -70.35
N PRO A 22 -10.85 7.12 -69.94
CA PRO A 22 -9.76 7.25 -70.91
C PRO A 22 -9.56 5.90 -71.63
N SER A 23 -9.39 6.01 -72.92
CA SER A 23 -9.03 4.93 -73.83
C SER A 23 -7.77 4.21 -73.39
N PHE A 24 -7.86 2.89 -73.11
CA PHE A 24 -6.67 2.08 -72.86
C PHE A 24 -5.80 2.01 -74.11
N ALA A 25 -4.60 2.56 -74.01
CA ALA A 25 -3.55 2.26 -74.98
C ALA A 25 -3.21 0.77 -74.91
N GLN A 26 -3.26 0.12 -76.02
CA GLN A 26 -2.85 -1.30 -76.17
C GLN A 26 -1.40 -1.43 -75.73
N THR A 27 -1.18 -2.10 -74.59
CA THR A 27 0.15 -2.58 -74.18
C THR A 27 0.63 -3.56 -75.25
N GLN A 28 1.67 -3.22 -75.97
CA GLN A 28 2.37 -4.12 -76.89
C GLN A 28 2.81 -5.35 -76.06
N THR A 29 2.38 -6.52 -76.48
CA THR A 29 2.90 -7.81 -76.04
C THR A 29 4.41 -7.83 -76.26
N PRO A 30 5.25 -8.13 -75.29
CA PRO A 30 6.68 -8.23 -75.49
C PRO A 30 6.98 -9.33 -76.50
N THR A 31 7.79 -9.02 -77.46
CA THR A 31 8.28 -9.98 -78.47
C THR A 31 9.05 -11.11 -77.80
N PRO A 32 8.94 -12.41 -78.25
CA PRO A 32 9.52 -13.55 -77.58
C PRO A 32 11.05 -13.64 -77.49
N ASN A 33 11.78 -12.60 -77.90
CA ASN A 33 13.24 -12.57 -77.97
C ASN A 33 13.95 -11.46 -77.18
N ASP A 34 13.23 -10.72 -76.31
CA ASP A 34 13.93 -9.86 -75.38
C ASP A 34 14.58 -10.71 -74.28
N PRO A 35 15.91 -10.63 -74.06
CA PRO A 35 16.56 -11.32 -72.97
C PRO A 35 15.94 -10.80 -71.68
N THR A 36 15.47 -11.74 -70.84
CA THR A 36 14.99 -11.40 -69.50
C THR A 36 15.97 -10.44 -68.82
N PRO A 37 15.53 -9.29 -68.28
CA PRO A 37 16.44 -8.36 -67.63
C PRO A 37 17.21 -9.12 -66.56
N VAL A 38 18.51 -9.18 -66.68
CA VAL A 38 19.41 -9.76 -65.65
C VAL A 38 19.11 -9.01 -64.39
N ALA A 39 18.71 -9.74 -63.36
CA ALA A 39 18.45 -9.17 -62.05
C ALA A 39 19.64 -8.26 -61.67
N PRO A 40 19.41 -7.03 -61.29
CA PRO A 40 20.52 -6.11 -60.91
C PRO A 40 21.42 -6.85 -59.92
N LYS A 41 22.75 -6.78 -60.15
CA LYS A 41 23.72 -7.36 -59.21
C LYS A 41 23.36 -6.86 -57.82
N PHE A 42 22.95 -7.78 -56.97
CA PHE A 42 22.53 -7.48 -55.58
C PHE A 42 23.80 -7.27 -54.77
N ASP A 43 24.36 -6.07 -54.84
CA ASP A 43 25.48 -5.65 -54.03
C ASP A 43 24.92 -5.29 -52.65
N LEU A 44 25.08 -6.21 -51.71
CA LEU A 44 24.67 -6.01 -50.31
C LEU A 44 25.75 -5.16 -49.61
N PRO A 45 25.41 -3.95 -49.18
CA PRO A 45 26.36 -3.17 -48.38
C PRO A 45 26.72 -3.93 -47.09
N GLN A 46 28.02 -4.04 -46.79
CA GLN A 46 28.47 -4.61 -45.52
C GLN A 46 27.97 -3.72 -44.38
N ARG A 47 27.07 -4.27 -43.56
CA ARG A 47 26.59 -3.58 -42.35
C ARG A 47 27.61 -3.75 -41.22
N PRO A 48 27.92 -2.66 -40.46
CA PRO A 48 28.74 -2.80 -39.26
C PRO A 48 28.08 -3.73 -38.23
N MET A 49 28.87 -4.23 -37.30
CA MET A 49 28.29 -4.96 -36.15
C MET A 49 27.32 -4.05 -35.38
N PRO A 50 26.18 -4.60 -34.89
CA PRO A 50 25.29 -3.85 -34.01
C PRO A 50 26.07 -3.20 -32.87
N SER A 51 25.84 -1.90 -32.65
CA SER A 51 26.47 -1.19 -31.54
C SER A 51 26.00 -1.74 -30.20
N THR A 52 26.93 -1.85 -29.25
CA THR A 52 26.60 -2.23 -27.85
C THR A 52 26.09 -1.05 -27.03
N VAL A 53 26.03 0.17 -27.63
CA VAL A 53 25.56 1.37 -26.95
C VAL A 53 24.06 1.31 -26.75
N ARG A 54 23.61 1.48 -25.51
CA ARG A 54 22.21 1.53 -25.11
C ARG A 54 21.81 2.96 -24.75
N VAL A 55 20.54 3.30 -24.97
CA VAL A 55 20.04 4.67 -24.73
C VAL A 55 20.11 5.01 -23.23
N GLY A 56 20.79 6.12 -22.91
CA GLY A 56 20.87 6.63 -21.54
C GLY A 56 21.78 5.83 -20.58
N VAL A 57 22.64 4.95 -21.14
CA VAL A 57 23.55 4.12 -20.33
C VAL A 57 25.00 4.37 -20.76
N ASP A 58 25.86 4.66 -19.79
CA ASP A 58 27.31 4.80 -20.00
C ASP A 58 28.00 3.45 -19.74
N ASN A 59 28.47 2.81 -20.78
CA ASN A 59 29.12 1.49 -20.69
C ASN A 59 30.48 1.52 -19.96
N ALA A 60 31.07 2.69 -19.70
CA ALA A 60 32.38 2.82 -19.04
C ALA A 60 32.28 2.60 -17.51
N ASP A 61 31.12 2.84 -16.89
CA ASP A 61 30.93 2.76 -15.43
C ASP A 61 29.90 1.69 -15.05
N GLN A 62 30.31 0.41 -15.16
CA GLN A 62 29.43 -0.72 -14.85
C GLN A 62 29.26 -0.93 -13.34
N LEU A 63 28.02 -1.18 -12.93
CA LEU A 63 27.67 -1.52 -11.55
C LEU A 63 27.43 -3.03 -11.42
N SER A 64 28.44 -3.74 -10.90
CA SER A 64 28.33 -5.17 -10.61
C SER A 64 27.63 -5.39 -9.28
N LEU A 65 26.52 -6.11 -9.28
CA LEU A 65 25.67 -6.32 -8.08
C LEU A 65 25.39 -7.81 -7.86
N THR A 66 25.56 -8.24 -6.62
CA THR A 66 25.04 -9.54 -6.17
C THR A 66 23.54 -9.43 -5.87
N LEU A 67 22.84 -10.56 -5.84
CA LEU A 67 21.41 -10.60 -5.49
C LEU A 67 21.16 -10.02 -4.09
N GLU A 68 22.02 -10.34 -3.12
CA GLU A 68 21.94 -9.82 -1.76
C GLU A 68 22.06 -8.27 -1.72
N GLN A 69 23.00 -7.71 -2.47
CA GLN A 69 23.18 -6.25 -2.58
C GLN A 69 21.95 -5.57 -3.21
N VAL A 70 21.36 -6.20 -4.24
CA VAL A 70 20.16 -5.68 -4.91
C VAL A 70 18.95 -5.72 -3.96
N ILE A 71 18.80 -6.78 -3.18
CA ILE A 71 17.77 -6.88 -2.14
C ILE A 71 17.97 -5.80 -1.07
N ASP A 72 19.19 -5.59 -0.58
CA ASP A 72 19.48 -4.54 0.42
C ASP A 72 19.19 -3.14 -0.11
N MET A 73 19.55 -2.86 -1.36
CA MET A 73 19.20 -1.59 -2.02
C MET A 73 17.68 -1.41 -2.13
N ALA A 74 16.95 -2.45 -2.50
CA ALA A 74 15.49 -2.40 -2.59
C ALA A 74 14.85 -2.14 -1.22
N LEU A 75 15.30 -2.83 -0.17
CA LEU A 75 14.79 -2.65 1.20
C LEU A 75 15.03 -1.24 1.75
N LYS A 76 16.11 -0.58 1.31
CA LYS A 76 16.47 0.78 1.73
C LYS A 76 15.77 1.87 0.92
N ASN A 77 15.54 1.63 -0.36
CA ASN A 77 15.18 2.69 -1.31
C ASN A 77 13.78 2.53 -1.92
N ASN A 78 13.12 1.38 -1.72
CA ASN A 78 11.84 1.12 -2.38
C ASN A 78 10.71 1.92 -1.75
N ASN A 79 10.06 2.75 -2.56
CA ASN A 79 8.97 3.64 -2.13
C ASN A 79 7.75 2.88 -1.58
N ASP A 80 7.48 1.67 -2.04
CA ASP A 80 6.36 0.86 -1.55
C ASP A 80 6.60 0.38 -0.11
N ILE A 81 7.86 0.00 0.21
CA ILE A 81 8.26 -0.37 1.58
C ILE A 81 8.20 0.86 2.49
N ASP A 82 8.70 2.01 2.02
CA ASP A 82 8.66 3.25 2.79
C ASP A 82 7.23 3.72 3.05
N THR A 83 6.33 3.58 2.07
CA THR A 83 4.91 3.84 2.26
C THR A 83 4.33 2.94 3.36
N SER A 84 4.59 1.64 3.31
CA SER A 84 4.10 0.71 4.35
C SER A 84 4.74 0.95 5.72
N ARG A 85 6.00 1.42 5.77
CA ARG A 85 6.66 1.85 7.01
C ARG A 85 5.99 3.10 7.59
N ASN A 86 5.64 4.06 6.74
CA ASN A 86 4.87 5.25 7.14
C ASN A 86 3.48 4.87 7.65
N ASP A 87 2.79 3.89 7.06
CA ASP A 87 1.51 3.39 7.55
C ASP A 87 1.64 2.80 8.97
N SER A 88 2.74 2.08 9.27
CA SER A 88 3.01 1.59 10.63
C SER A 88 3.26 2.75 11.61
N HIS A 89 3.99 3.79 11.21
CA HIS A 89 4.16 4.99 12.03
C HIS A 89 2.83 5.72 12.27
N ILE A 90 2.00 5.86 11.24
CA ILE A 90 0.64 6.44 11.37
C ILE A 90 -0.19 5.63 12.37
N ALA A 91 -0.14 4.31 12.30
CA ALA A 91 -0.86 3.45 13.25
C ALA A 91 -0.35 3.62 14.70
N ASP A 92 0.96 3.80 14.92
CA ASP A 92 1.52 4.11 16.25
C ASP A 92 1.02 5.48 16.76
N PHE A 93 1.00 6.51 15.92
CA PHE A 93 0.43 7.81 16.28
C PHE A 93 -1.07 7.72 16.57
N ASN A 94 -1.82 6.92 15.80
CA ASN A 94 -3.24 6.68 16.08
C ASN A 94 -3.45 5.98 17.44
N LEU A 95 -2.57 5.04 17.81
CA LEU A 95 -2.61 4.42 19.14
C LEU A 95 -2.29 5.45 20.26
N ARG A 96 -1.28 6.31 20.06
CA ARG A 96 -0.96 7.39 21.00
C ARG A 96 -2.12 8.37 21.11
N GLY A 97 -2.71 8.78 19.97
CA GLY A 97 -3.89 9.64 19.95
C GLY A 97 -5.10 9.03 20.66
N ALA A 98 -5.36 7.73 20.46
CA ALA A 98 -6.43 7.03 21.19
C ALA A 98 -6.21 7.01 22.71
N ARG A 99 -4.95 6.95 23.18
CA ARG A 99 -4.62 7.03 24.60
C ARG A 99 -4.78 8.43 25.16
N GLY A 100 -4.61 9.47 24.34
CA GLY A 100 -4.78 10.87 24.71
C GLY A 100 -6.17 11.23 25.22
N ILE A 101 -7.18 10.36 25.05
CA ILE A 101 -8.52 10.54 25.64
C ILE A 101 -8.48 10.61 27.18
N TYR A 102 -7.43 10.10 27.80
CA TYR A 102 -7.24 10.17 29.25
C TYR A 102 -6.45 11.40 29.71
N ASP A 103 -5.98 12.23 28.78
CA ASP A 103 -5.32 13.48 29.12
C ASP A 103 -6.35 14.45 29.71
N PRO A 104 -6.04 15.13 30.82
CA PRO A 104 -6.93 16.12 31.39
C PRO A 104 -7.16 17.27 30.41
N LEU A 105 -8.43 17.65 30.23
CA LEU A 105 -8.80 18.79 29.41
C LEU A 105 -9.07 20.00 30.31
N PHE A 106 -8.35 21.08 30.10
CA PHE A 106 -8.65 22.37 30.69
C PHE A 106 -9.59 23.15 29.79
N ASN A 107 -10.74 23.57 30.34
CA ASN A 107 -11.71 24.43 29.70
C ASN A 107 -11.86 25.73 30.47
N SER A 108 -12.03 26.84 29.76
CA SER A 108 -12.34 28.13 30.35
C SER A 108 -13.25 28.90 29.43
N GLU A 109 -14.28 29.51 30.00
CA GLU A 109 -15.19 30.40 29.30
C GLU A 109 -15.26 31.73 30.02
N SER A 110 -15.34 32.83 29.29
CA SER A 110 -15.61 34.13 29.87
C SER A 110 -16.51 34.94 28.95
N TYR A 111 -17.55 35.55 29.54
CA TYR A 111 -18.49 36.36 28.79
C TYR A 111 -19.05 37.50 29.63
N TYR A 112 -19.56 38.50 28.92
CA TYR A 112 -20.39 39.56 29.48
C TYR A 112 -21.79 39.42 28.97
N GLU A 113 -22.76 39.35 29.90
CA GLU A 113 -24.19 39.30 29.58
C GLU A 113 -24.92 40.50 30.19
N SER A 114 -25.80 41.12 29.43
CA SER A 114 -26.76 42.10 29.91
C SER A 114 -28.18 41.59 29.58
N ARG A 115 -28.89 41.14 30.61
CA ARG A 115 -30.22 40.55 30.48
C ARG A 115 -31.25 41.49 31.08
N ALA A 116 -32.26 41.94 30.32
CA ALA A 116 -33.43 42.62 30.78
C ALA A 116 -34.61 41.65 30.82
N THR A 117 -35.16 41.40 32.01
CA THR A 117 -36.28 40.50 32.22
C THR A 117 -37.53 41.32 32.54
N PRO A 118 -38.57 41.33 31.70
CA PRO A 118 -39.82 42.04 32.03
C PRO A 118 -40.49 41.40 33.23
N THR A 119 -40.99 42.22 34.14
CA THR A 119 -41.58 41.79 35.41
C THR A 119 -42.87 42.59 35.65
N ALA A 120 -44.02 41.90 35.68
CA ALA A 120 -45.31 42.50 35.92
C ALA A 120 -45.66 42.72 37.39
N SER A 121 -44.81 42.18 38.31
CA SER A 121 -45.04 42.23 39.76
C SER A 121 -44.10 43.25 40.46
N THR A 122 -44.65 44.09 41.28
CA THR A 122 -43.85 44.98 42.17
C THR A 122 -43.03 44.20 43.19
N ILE A 123 -43.49 43.02 43.62
CA ILE A 123 -42.74 42.11 44.51
C ILE A 123 -41.48 41.59 43.81
N GLY A 124 -41.43 41.51 42.48
CA GLY A 124 -40.25 41.14 41.70
C GLY A 124 -39.10 42.16 41.72
N GLY A 125 -39.28 43.32 42.39
CA GLY A 125 -38.24 44.32 42.57
C GLY A 125 -37.95 45.19 41.36
N ALA A 126 -38.85 45.16 40.32
CA ALA A 126 -38.69 45.94 39.11
C ALA A 126 -39.12 47.42 39.35
N VAL A 127 -38.32 48.38 38.85
CA VAL A 127 -38.63 49.84 38.99
C VAL A 127 -39.47 50.30 37.80
N ASN A 128 -39.21 49.85 36.60
CA ASN A 128 -39.83 50.27 35.34
C ASN A 128 -40.35 49.08 34.52
N GLY A 129 -41.02 48.11 35.17
CA GLY A 129 -41.57 46.93 34.50
C GLY A 129 -40.54 45.90 34.02
N ALA A 130 -39.26 46.11 34.30
CA ALA A 130 -38.17 45.17 33.99
C ALA A 130 -37.05 45.19 35.04
N VAL A 131 -36.44 44.03 35.23
CA VAL A 131 -35.17 43.89 35.97
C VAL A 131 -34.05 43.68 34.97
N THR A 132 -33.06 44.58 34.97
CA THR A 132 -31.84 44.41 34.16
C THR A 132 -30.73 43.87 35.07
N GLN A 133 -30.16 42.72 34.64
CA GLN A 133 -28.99 42.12 35.26
C GLN A 133 -27.83 42.18 34.27
N ARG A 134 -26.67 42.67 34.74
CA ARG A 134 -25.43 42.65 33.95
C ARG A 134 -24.43 41.81 34.71
N GLN A 135 -23.86 40.86 33.97
CA GLN A 135 -22.94 39.89 34.56
C GLN A 135 -21.69 39.76 33.69
N PHE A 136 -20.56 39.87 34.32
CA PHE A 136 -19.29 39.36 33.79
C PHE A 136 -19.04 38.01 34.47
N PHE A 137 -19.00 36.96 33.65
CA PHE A 137 -18.78 35.59 34.09
C PHE A 137 -17.43 35.11 33.58
N ALA A 138 -16.71 34.32 34.38
CA ALA A 138 -15.52 33.59 34.00
C ALA A 138 -15.46 32.27 34.76
N ASP A 139 -15.19 31.23 34.04
CA ASP A 139 -14.91 29.91 34.63
C ASP A 139 -13.55 29.37 34.20
N GLY A 140 -13.12 28.35 34.88
CA GLY A 140 -11.98 27.54 34.52
C GLY A 140 -12.11 26.16 35.16
N GLY A 141 -11.94 25.12 34.37
CA GLY A 141 -12.17 23.76 34.85
C GLY A 141 -11.24 22.74 34.25
N ILE A 142 -11.11 21.62 34.92
CA ILE A 142 -10.39 20.44 34.46
C ILE A 142 -11.35 19.25 34.43
N SER A 143 -11.45 18.61 33.26
CA SER A 143 -12.25 17.40 33.08
C SER A 143 -11.42 16.28 32.50
N GLY A 144 -11.84 15.04 32.72
CA GLY A 144 -11.16 13.90 32.15
C GLY A 144 -11.79 12.56 32.50
N PHE A 145 -11.22 11.50 31.92
CA PHE A 145 -11.64 10.13 32.15
C PHE A 145 -10.63 9.38 33.02
N VAL A 146 -11.15 8.46 33.83
CA VAL A 146 -10.32 7.57 34.64
C VAL A 146 -10.10 6.27 33.86
N PRO A 147 -8.83 5.88 33.55
CA PRO A 147 -8.54 4.69 32.76
C PRO A 147 -9.11 3.41 33.34
N ARG A 148 -9.22 3.35 34.66
CA ARG A 148 -9.74 2.19 35.39
C ARG A 148 -11.23 2.37 35.70
N TYR A 149 -12.05 1.40 35.33
CA TYR A 149 -13.50 1.35 35.58
C TYR A 149 -14.35 2.40 34.83
N GLY A 150 -13.80 3.19 33.90
CA GLY A 150 -14.58 4.07 33.01
C GLY A 150 -15.25 5.26 33.71
N GLY A 151 -14.73 5.69 34.86
CA GLY A 151 -15.20 6.90 35.54
C GLY A 151 -14.81 8.16 34.81
N SER A 152 -15.54 9.26 35.06
CA SER A 152 -15.19 10.61 34.61
C SER A 152 -15.22 11.59 35.77
N TYR A 153 -14.38 12.60 35.71
CA TYR A 153 -14.35 13.69 36.67
C TYR A 153 -14.40 15.04 35.95
N ASP A 154 -14.99 16.02 36.66
CA ASP A 154 -15.08 17.38 36.22
C ASP A 154 -14.96 18.30 37.46
N VAL A 155 -14.02 19.23 37.43
CA VAL A 155 -13.81 20.19 38.52
C VAL A 155 -13.77 21.57 37.89
N ILE A 156 -14.80 22.38 38.19
CA ILE A 156 -14.97 23.73 37.62
C ILE A 156 -14.98 24.76 38.74
N PHE A 157 -14.16 25.79 38.58
CA PHE A 157 -14.26 27.03 39.34
C PHE A 157 -15.03 28.07 38.56
N ASN A 158 -16.12 28.56 39.10
CA ASN A 158 -16.94 29.61 38.52
C ASN A 158 -16.77 30.91 39.30
N SER A 159 -16.73 32.01 38.60
CA SER A 159 -16.66 33.34 39.18
C SER A 159 -17.50 34.32 38.36
N ALA A 160 -18.24 35.19 39.04
CA ALA A 160 -18.95 36.22 38.36
C ALA A 160 -18.95 37.54 39.14
N ARG A 161 -19.12 38.62 38.39
CA ARG A 161 -19.49 39.93 38.92
C ARG A 161 -20.83 40.31 38.38
N THR A 162 -21.85 40.40 39.24
CA THR A 162 -23.23 40.68 38.85
C THR A 162 -23.71 42.02 39.41
N THR A 163 -24.32 42.84 38.56
CA THR A 163 -25.03 44.06 38.95
C THR A 163 -26.47 43.91 38.52
N THR A 164 -27.39 44.45 39.33
CA THR A 164 -28.83 44.34 39.06
C THR A 164 -29.56 45.62 39.42
N THR A 165 -30.65 45.89 38.68
CA THR A 165 -31.63 46.94 39.02
C THR A 165 -32.70 46.46 39.97
N ASN A 166 -32.65 45.18 40.41
CA ASN A 166 -33.61 44.64 41.36
C ASN A 166 -33.46 45.28 42.74
N ARG A 167 -34.52 45.94 43.21
CA ARG A 167 -34.54 46.61 44.54
C ARG A 167 -34.57 45.62 45.72
N ASN A 168 -34.91 44.37 45.49
CA ASN A 168 -34.87 43.35 46.53
C ASN A 168 -33.49 42.73 46.73
N ALA A 169 -32.52 43.01 45.84
CA ALA A 169 -31.16 42.56 46.01
C ALA A 169 -30.47 43.32 47.14
N THR A 170 -29.97 42.64 48.16
CA THR A 170 -29.28 43.20 49.32
C THR A 170 -27.83 43.58 49.02
N LEU A 171 -27.23 42.92 48.05
CA LEU A 171 -25.86 43.15 47.56
C LEU A 171 -25.91 43.56 46.07
N ASN A 172 -25.20 44.69 45.75
CA ASN A 172 -25.05 45.17 44.37
C ASN A 172 -23.86 46.13 44.24
N PRO A 173 -22.77 45.79 43.51
CA PRO A 173 -22.51 44.50 42.85
C PRO A 173 -22.38 43.35 43.82
N GLN A 174 -22.63 42.13 43.32
CA GLN A 174 -22.34 40.89 44.01
C GLN A 174 -21.29 40.07 43.25
N TYR A 175 -20.49 39.28 43.96
CA TYR A 175 -19.42 38.45 43.47
C TYR A 175 -19.66 36.98 43.88
N PRO A 176 -20.55 36.24 43.18
CA PRO A 176 -20.70 34.82 43.41
C PRO A 176 -19.45 34.08 42.89
N THR A 177 -18.94 33.15 43.66
CA THR A 177 -17.89 32.22 43.28
C THR A 177 -18.31 30.80 43.65
N SER A 178 -17.88 29.80 42.94
CA SER A 178 -18.12 28.40 43.30
C SER A 178 -17.04 27.47 42.76
N ILE A 179 -16.76 26.39 43.49
CA ILE A 179 -16.05 25.22 42.95
C ILE A 179 -17.05 24.06 42.93
N VAL A 180 -17.18 23.45 41.77
CA VAL A 180 -18.01 22.27 41.57
C VAL A 180 -17.12 21.12 41.16
N ALA A 181 -17.03 20.09 41.98
CA ALA A 181 -16.33 18.84 41.62
C ALA A 181 -17.37 17.74 41.45
N THR A 182 -17.41 17.17 40.25
CA THR A 182 -18.33 16.08 39.92
C THR A 182 -17.54 14.82 39.52
N PHE A 183 -17.93 13.69 40.07
CA PHE A 183 -17.39 12.39 39.71
C PHE A 183 -18.53 11.45 39.30
N THR A 184 -18.41 10.87 38.11
CA THR A 184 -19.40 9.90 37.60
C THR A 184 -18.71 8.55 37.41
N GLN A 185 -19.22 7.52 38.09
CA GLN A 185 -18.70 6.15 38.03
C GLN A 185 -19.76 5.20 37.48
N PRO A 186 -19.56 4.64 36.27
CA PRO A 186 -20.40 3.57 35.77
C PRO A 186 -20.31 2.34 36.67
N LEU A 187 -21.45 1.78 37.08
CA LEU A 187 -21.52 0.60 37.95
C LEU A 187 -21.75 -0.69 37.16
N LEU A 188 -22.38 -0.64 36.01
CA LEU A 188 -22.74 -1.82 35.24
C LEU A 188 -22.27 -1.70 33.76
N ARG A 189 -23.00 -0.96 32.92
CA ARG A 189 -22.59 -0.65 31.53
C ARG A 189 -21.37 0.26 31.55
N ASN A 190 -20.40 0.05 30.63
CA ASN A 190 -19.14 0.82 30.50
C ASN A 190 -18.15 0.68 31.69
N ARG A 191 -18.51 -0.03 32.78
CA ARG A 191 -17.57 -0.25 33.90
C ARG A 191 -16.40 -1.13 33.51
N SER A 192 -16.66 -2.30 32.92
CA SER A 192 -15.63 -3.27 32.56
C SER A 192 -14.97 -2.95 31.24
N PHE A 193 -15.74 -2.41 30.29
CA PHE A 193 -15.26 -2.12 28.93
C PHE A 193 -16.12 -1.01 28.30
N ASP A 194 -15.53 0.15 28.06
CA ASP A 194 -16.17 1.32 27.48
C ASP A 194 -15.65 1.64 26.07
N THR A 195 -16.19 2.69 25.46
CA THR A 195 -15.81 3.17 24.13
C THR A 195 -14.31 3.54 24.04
N ASN A 196 -13.75 4.16 25.09
CA ASN A 196 -12.38 4.62 25.10
C ASN A 196 -11.39 3.45 25.11
N ARG A 197 -11.63 2.47 26.00
CA ARG A 197 -10.82 1.24 26.06
C ARG A 197 -10.96 0.41 24.79
N ARG A 198 -12.17 0.32 24.21
CA ARG A 198 -12.39 -0.31 22.92
C ARG A 198 -11.53 0.36 21.83
N ALA A 199 -11.56 1.68 21.73
CA ALA A 199 -10.80 2.43 20.72
C ALA A 199 -9.28 2.18 20.86
N ILE A 200 -8.76 2.15 22.09
CA ILE A 200 -7.34 1.88 22.35
C ILE A 200 -6.97 0.43 22.01
N GLU A 201 -7.80 -0.56 22.39
CA GLU A 201 -7.52 -1.97 22.07
C GLU A 201 -7.56 -2.20 20.56
N ILE A 202 -8.52 -1.60 19.83
CA ILE A 202 -8.58 -1.67 18.37
C ILE A 202 -7.37 -0.97 17.73
N ALA A 203 -6.98 0.23 18.19
CA ALA A 203 -5.80 0.93 17.67
C ALA A 203 -4.52 0.11 17.87
N LYS A 204 -4.38 -0.59 19.02
CA LYS A 204 -3.27 -1.52 19.26
C LYS A 204 -3.27 -2.70 18.27
N LYS A 205 -4.44 -3.27 17.98
CA LYS A 205 -4.55 -4.36 17.01
C LYS A 205 -4.32 -3.89 15.57
N ASN A 206 -4.75 -2.68 15.23
CA ASN A 206 -4.45 -2.07 13.93
C ASN A 206 -2.94 -1.84 13.74
N LEU A 207 -2.19 -1.49 14.78
CA LEU A 207 -0.73 -1.42 14.71
C LEU A 207 -0.13 -2.79 14.39
N ASN A 208 -0.58 -3.88 15.03
CA ASN A 208 -0.13 -5.23 14.70
C ASN A 208 -0.52 -5.63 13.26
N LEU A 209 -1.68 -5.19 12.78
CA LEU A 209 -2.14 -5.43 11.41
C LEU A 209 -1.22 -4.75 10.38
N THR A 210 -0.90 -3.47 10.59
CA THR A 210 0.02 -2.73 9.71
C THR A 210 1.43 -3.30 9.74
N ASP A 211 1.91 -3.83 10.87
CA ASP A 211 3.20 -4.53 10.95
C ASP A 211 3.21 -5.83 10.12
N ALA A 212 2.11 -6.58 10.13
CA ALA A 212 1.97 -7.77 9.27
C ALA A 212 1.89 -7.38 7.78
N GLN A 213 1.21 -6.28 7.45
CA GLN A 213 1.16 -5.73 6.08
C GLN A 213 2.52 -5.26 5.60
N LEU A 214 3.32 -4.59 6.45
CA LEU A 214 4.69 -4.20 6.13
C LEU A 214 5.56 -5.43 5.82
N ARG A 215 5.45 -6.51 6.63
CA ARG A 215 6.16 -7.76 6.36
C ARG A 215 5.73 -8.39 5.03
N GLN A 216 4.44 -8.41 4.73
CA GLN A 216 3.93 -8.89 3.44
C GLN A 216 4.50 -8.08 2.28
N LYS A 217 4.46 -6.75 2.38
CA LYS A 217 5.01 -5.86 1.34
C LYS A 217 6.51 -6.09 1.11
N ALA A 218 7.27 -6.28 2.19
CA ALA A 218 8.69 -6.61 2.09
C ALA A 218 8.93 -7.95 1.38
N ILE A 219 8.14 -8.99 1.69
CA ILE A 219 8.19 -10.29 1.00
C ILE A 219 7.89 -10.12 -0.49
N ASP A 220 6.84 -9.37 -0.85
CA ASP A 220 6.45 -9.14 -2.23
C ASP A 220 7.51 -8.37 -3.02
N VAL A 221 8.09 -7.33 -2.42
CA VAL A 221 9.16 -6.54 -3.06
C VAL A 221 10.42 -7.40 -3.24
N VAL A 222 10.87 -8.12 -2.20
CA VAL A 222 12.05 -9.00 -2.30
C VAL A 222 11.86 -10.06 -3.36
N SER A 223 10.72 -10.75 -3.38
CA SER A 223 10.41 -11.75 -4.41
C SER A 223 10.38 -11.16 -5.82
N SER A 224 9.82 -9.95 -5.99
CA SER A 224 9.82 -9.24 -7.28
C SER A 224 11.23 -8.87 -7.73
N VAL A 225 12.05 -8.40 -6.81
CA VAL A 225 13.47 -8.08 -7.07
C VAL A 225 14.25 -9.32 -7.51
N GLU A 226 14.08 -10.45 -6.81
CA GLU A 226 14.70 -11.73 -7.19
C GLU A 226 14.31 -12.15 -8.61
N GLN A 227 13.01 -12.09 -8.94
CA GLN A 227 12.53 -12.48 -10.27
C GLN A 227 13.10 -11.59 -11.36
N ILE A 228 13.10 -10.26 -11.17
CA ILE A 228 13.60 -9.30 -12.16
C ILE A 228 15.14 -9.37 -12.27
N TYR A 229 15.83 -9.64 -11.18
CA TYR A 229 17.29 -9.88 -11.21
C TYR A 229 17.66 -11.07 -12.11
N TRP A 230 16.91 -12.16 -12.01
CA TRP A 230 17.11 -13.34 -12.87
C TRP A 230 16.67 -13.06 -14.31
N ASP A 231 15.63 -12.25 -14.55
CA ASP A 231 15.26 -11.82 -15.89
C ASP A 231 16.35 -10.96 -16.55
N LEU A 232 16.99 -10.06 -15.81
CA LEU A 232 18.13 -9.29 -16.30
C LEU A 232 19.33 -10.21 -16.59
N THR A 233 19.58 -11.17 -15.71
CA THR A 233 20.65 -12.19 -15.92
C THR A 233 20.42 -12.99 -17.20
N PHE A 234 19.18 -13.41 -17.45
CA PHE A 234 18.78 -14.07 -18.70
C PHE A 234 19.00 -13.15 -19.89
N ALA A 235 18.48 -11.93 -19.85
CA ALA A 235 18.55 -11.00 -20.99
C ALA A 235 19.99 -10.69 -21.40
N LEU A 236 20.90 -10.49 -20.44
CA LEU A 236 22.33 -10.24 -20.73
C LEU A 236 23.00 -11.47 -21.34
N ARG A 237 22.79 -12.66 -20.80
CA ARG A 237 23.34 -13.89 -21.36
C ARG A 237 22.76 -14.22 -22.72
N TYR A 238 21.47 -13.98 -22.91
CA TYR A 238 20.81 -14.15 -24.20
C TYR A 238 21.36 -13.20 -25.26
N LEU A 239 21.59 -11.92 -24.91
CA LEU A 239 22.25 -10.96 -25.78
C LEU A 239 23.66 -11.43 -26.19
N GLN A 240 24.43 -12.00 -25.23
CA GLN A 240 25.74 -12.56 -25.52
C GLN A 240 25.65 -13.70 -26.53
N VAL A 241 24.72 -14.65 -26.32
CA VAL A 241 24.51 -15.78 -27.25
C VAL A 241 24.11 -15.30 -28.65
N GLN A 242 23.22 -14.30 -28.76
CA GLN A 242 22.82 -13.72 -30.04
C GLN A 242 24.01 -13.05 -30.75
N THR A 243 24.82 -12.30 -30.01
CA THR A 243 26.01 -11.60 -30.55
C THR A 243 27.07 -12.60 -31.02
N ASP A 244 27.33 -13.65 -30.26
CA ASP A 244 28.28 -14.70 -30.62
C ASP A 244 27.81 -15.46 -31.85
N THR A 245 26.50 -15.76 -31.94
CA THR A 245 25.91 -16.43 -33.11
C THR A 245 26.00 -15.54 -34.37
N LEU A 246 25.72 -14.25 -34.25
CA LEU A 246 25.90 -13.29 -35.35
C LEU A 246 27.36 -13.22 -35.81
N LYS A 247 28.31 -13.18 -34.87
CA LYS A 247 29.74 -13.18 -35.18
C LYS A 247 30.13 -14.44 -35.95
N GLN A 248 29.71 -15.62 -35.49
CA GLN A 248 29.97 -16.91 -36.18
C GLN A 248 29.35 -16.92 -37.58
N ALA A 249 28.12 -16.41 -37.76
CA ALA A 249 27.46 -16.35 -39.06
C ALA A 249 28.23 -15.44 -40.04
N ARG A 250 28.77 -14.31 -39.58
CA ARG A 250 29.61 -13.41 -40.41
C ARG A 250 30.94 -14.04 -40.79
N GLU A 251 31.61 -14.73 -39.86
CA GLU A 251 32.83 -15.46 -40.13
C GLU A 251 32.59 -16.57 -41.18
N GLN A 252 31.49 -17.29 -41.06
CA GLN A 252 31.09 -18.30 -42.05
C GLN A 252 30.78 -17.68 -43.42
N PHE A 253 30.09 -16.51 -43.45
CA PHE A 253 29.83 -15.77 -44.70
C PHE A 253 31.13 -15.37 -45.43
N GLU A 254 32.14 -14.87 -44.72
CA GLU A 254 33.43 -14.54 -45.29
C GLU A 254 34.17 -15.79 -45.81
N SER A 255 34.00 -16.93 -45.15
CA SER A 255 34.51 -18.22 -45.62
C SER A 255 33.80 -18.66 -46.91
N ASN A 256 32.47 -18.59 -46.93
CA ASN A 256 31.67 -18.93 -48.09
C ASN A 256 31.98 -18.03 -49.31
N LYS A 257 32.23 -16.73 -49.08
CA LYS A 257 32.65 -15.77 -50.09
C LYS A 257 33.95 -16.18 -50.77
N ARG A 258 34.93 -16.67 -49.98
CA ARG A 258 36.21 -17.20 -50.51
C ARG A 258 36.02 -18.47 -51.33
N LEU A 259 35.10 -19.35 -50.94
CA LEU A 259 34.78 -20.58 -51.68
C LEU A 259 34.03 -20.26 -52.97
N ALA A 260 33.11 -19.34 -52.97
CA ALA A 260 32.37 -18.89 -54.16
C ALA A 260 33.32 -18.21 -55.16
N ALA A 261 34.32 -17.41 -54.71
CA ALA A 261 35.33 -16.81 -55.56
C ALA A 261 36.24 -17.87 -56.26
N LYS A 262 36.39 -19.04 -55.65
CA LYS A 262 37.11 -20.20 -56.23
C LYS A 262 36.22 -21.06 -57.10
N GLY A 263 34.93 -20.78 -57.27
CA GLY A 263 33.98 -21.56 -58.03
C GLY A 263 33.51 -22.83 -57.34
N VAL A 264 33.78 -23.01 -56.06
CA VAL A 264 33.41 -24.20 -55.27
C VAL A 264 31.98 -24.09 -54.71
N LEU A 265 31.50 -22.87 -54.49
CA LEU A 265 30.18 -22.60 -53.94
C LEU A 265 29.32 -21.78 -54.93
N ALA A 266 28.04 -22.10 -55.02
CA ALA A 266 27.12 -21.36 -55.90
C ALA A 266 26.84 -19.93 -55.33
N PRO A 267 26.76 -18.89 -56.15
CA PRO A 267 26.50 -17.51 -55.70
C PRO A 267 25.21 -17.34 -54.89
N ILE A 268 24.18 -18.17 -55.16
CA ILE A 268 22.92 -18.13 -54.43
C ILE A 268 23.08 -18.46 -52.94
N GLU A 269 24.08 -19.25 -52.57
CA GLU A 269 24.39 -19.61 -51.19
C GLU A 269 24.90 -18.39 -50.38
N LEU A 270 25.54 -17.41 -51.04
CA LEU A 270 25.91 -16.15 -50.42
C LEU A 270 24.71 -15.27 -50.08
N VAL A 271 23.69 -15.31 -50.93
CA VAL A 271 22.42 -14.61 -50.67
C VAL A 271 21.70 -15.24 -49.45
N ALA A 272 21.69 -16.56 -49.39
CA ALA A 272 21.10 -17.30 -48.26
C ALA A 272 21.88 -17.00 -46.97
N ALA A 273 23.20 -16.99 -46.99
CA ALA A 273 24.04 -16.67 -45.82
C ALA A 273 23.84 -15.22 -45.35
N ASN A 274 23.68 -14.25 -46.26
CA ASN A 274 23.40 -12.87 -45.89
C ASN A 274 21.96 -12.69 -45.32
N ALA A 275 20.98 -13.39 -45.83
CA ALA A 275 19.64 -13.41 -45.23
C ALA A 275 19.67 -13.95 -43.79
N GLN A 276 20.48 -14.98 -43.55
CA GLN A 276 20.69 -15.53 -42.19
C GLN A 276 21.34 -14.52 -41.24
N ILE A 277 22.37 -13.79 -41.71
CA ILE A 277 23.00 -12.68 -40.96
C ILE A 277 21.96 -11.64 -40.57
N SER A 278 21.13 -11.20 -41.52
CA SER A 278 20.08 -10.21 -41.26
C SER A 278 19.07 -10.69 -40.20
N THR A 279 18.75 -11.99 -40.17
CA THR A 279 17.89 -12.59 -39.16
C THR A 279 18.55 -12.54 -37.77
N PHE A 280 19.84 -12.87 -37.69
CA PHE A 280 20.56 -12.81 -36.41
C PHE A 280 20.80 -11.37 -35.93
N GLU A 281 20.98 -10.39 -36.85
CA GLU A 281 21.02 -8.96 -36.47
C GLU A 281 19.72 -8.50 -35.82
N GLN A 282 18.57 -8.89 -36.37
CA GLN A 282 17.28 -8.60 -35.74
C GLN A 282 17.19 -9.21 -34.32
N GLY A 283 17.70 -10.43 -34.15
CA GLY A 283 17.79 -11.11 -32.84
C GLY A 283 18.64 -10.32 -31.84
N VAL A 284 19.77 -9.75 -32.26
CA VAL A 284 20.62 -8.91 -31.40
C VAL A 284 19.90 -7.65 -30.97
N PHE A 285 19.22 -6.93 -31.88
CA PHE A 285 18.47 -5.73 -31.53
C PHE A 285 17.32 -6.01 -30.55
N ALA A 286 16.57 -7.08 -30.78
CA ALA A 286 15.51 -7.52 -29.86
C ALA A 286 16.06 -7.90 -28.48
N ALA A 287 17.22 -8.55 -28.42
CA ALA A 287 17.89 -8.88 -27.17
C ALA A 287 18.38 -7.61 -26.42
N GLN A 288 18.90 -6.61 -27.14
CA GLN A 288 19.29 -5.32 -26.54
C GLN A 288 18.11 -4.58 -25.92
N GLU A 289 16.96 -4.56 -26.60
CA GLU A 289 15.73 -4.01 -26.04
C GLU A 289 15.32 -4.73 -24.76
N SER A 290 15.37 -6.06 -24.76
CA SER A 290 15.03 -6.89 -23.61
C SER A 290 15.94 -6.60 -22.40
N VAL A 291 17.26 -6.42 -22.62
CA VAL A 291 18.21 -6.01 -21.57
C VAL A 291 17.83 -4.65 -20.99
N THR A 292 17.58 -3.67 -21.86
CA THR A 292 17.23 -2.31 -21.42
C THR A 292 15.95 -2.31 -20.61
N ARG A 293 14.94 -3.08 -21.01
CA ARG A 293 13.67 -3.21 -20.31
C ARG A 293 13.84 -3.87 -18.94
N ALA A 294 14.54 -4.99 -18.87
CA ALA A 294 14.79 -5.70 -17.60
C ALA A 294 15.60 -4.85 -16.62
N GLU A 295 16.65 -4.18 -17.12
CA GLU A 295 17.48 -3.28 -16.31
C GLU A 295 16.68 -2.09 -15.77
N ASN A 296 15.89 -1.42 -16.60
CA ASN A 296 15.06 -0.31 -16.15
C ASN A 296 14.01 -0.75 -15.14
N THR A 297 13.41 -1.94 -15.33
CA THR A 297 12.47 -2.50 -14.35
C THR A 297 13.15 -2.76 -13.01
N LEU A 298 14.38 -3.32 -13.00
CA LEU A 298 15.13 -3.53 -11.77
C LEU A 298 15.47 -2.17 -11.10
N LYS A 299 15.94 -1.19 -11.87
CA LYS A 299 16.26 0.15 -11.38
C LYS A 299 15.07 0.83 -10.69
N THR A 300 13.84 0.64 -11.18
CA THR A 300 12.64 1.21 -10.54
C THR A 300 12.38 0.64 -9.15
N LEU A 301 12.83 -0.58 -8.85
CA LEU A 301 12.66 -1.21 -7.54
C LEU A 301 13.77 -0.87 -6.54
N ILE A 302 15.00 -0.60 -7.04
CA ILE A 302 16.19 -0.48 -6.19
C ILE A 302 16.67 0.96 -6.01
N LEU A 303 16.25 1.90 -6.87
CA LEU A 303 16.69 3.28 -6.81
C LEU A 303 15.67 4.17 -6.08
N PRO A 304 16.13 5.15 -5.27
CA PRO A 304 15.24 5.95 -4.44
C PRO A 304 14.39 6.95 -5.25
N ASN A 305 14.90 7.42 -6.40
CA ASN A 305 14.22 8.42 -7.20
C ASN A 305 14.78 8.47 -8.64
N ARG A 306 14.15 9.28 -9.50
CA ARG A 306 14.53 9.44 -10.91
C ARG A 306 15.83 10.22 -11.14
N THR A 307 16.38 10.88 -10.13
CA THR A 307 17.60 11.70 -10.22
C THR A 307 18.85 10.99 -9.72
N ALA A 308 18.71 9.72 -9.30
CA ALA A 308 19.84 8.90 -8.87
C ALA A 308 20.85 8.72 -10.02
N THR A 309 22.13 8.84 -9.71
CA THR A 309 23.22 8.74 -10.69
C THR A 309 23.34 7.35 -11.32
N GLU A 310 22.88 6.34 -10.62
CA GLU A 310 22.88 4.93 -11.03
C GLU A 310 21.95 4.65 -12.22
N TRP A 311 21.05 5.58 -12.58
CA TRP A 311 20.24 5.43 -13.79
C TRP A 311 21.07 5.34 -15.07
N SER A 312 22.19 6.05 -15.13
CA SER A 312 23.11 6.03 -16.28
C SER A 312 24.06 4.84 -16.28
N ARG A 313 24.19 4.09 -15.18
CA ARG A 313 25.13 2.98 -15.02
C ARG A 313 24.49 1.66 -15.44
N PRO A 314 25.13 0.82 -16.29
CA PRO A 314 24.63 -0.50 -16.61
C PRO A 314 24.75 -1.44 -15.39
N LEU A 315 23.70 -2.21 -15.14
CA LEU A 315 23.69 -3.21 -14.08
C LEU A 315 24.21 -4.56 -14.59
N THR A 316 25.17 -5.13 -13.88
CA THR A 316 25.73 -6.45 -14.20
C THR A 316 25.51 -7.42 -13.04
N PRO A 317 24.54 -8.36 -13.14
CA PRO A 317 24.34 -9.41 -12.16
C PRO A 317 25.56 -10.34 -12.08
N VAL A 318 26.08 -10.56 -10.85
CA VAL A 318 27.27 -11.40 -10.63
C VAL A 318 26.98 -12.63 -9.77
N SER A 319 25.78 -12.79 -9.22
CA SER A 319 25.43 -13.99 -8.44
C SER A 319 25.44 -15.25 -9.31
N PRO A 320 26.00 -16.37 -8.80
CA PRO A 320 25.95 -17.64 -9.49
C PRO A 320 24.52 -18.16 -9.57
N ILE A 321 24.19 -18.85 -10.66
CA ILE A 321 22.92 -19.57 -10.79
C ILE A 321 22.93 -20.72 -9.78
N SER A 322 21.97 -20.70 -8.84
CA SER A 322 21.83 -21.79 -7.88
C SER A 322 21.29 -23.05 -8.57
N GLN A 323 21.91 -24.18 -8.25
CA GLN A 323 21.42 -25.52 -8.62
C GLN A 323 20.89 -26.29 -7.41
N ASN A 324 20.92 -25.67 -6.22
CA ASN A 324 20.42 -26.29 -4.99
C ASN A 324 18.91 -26.13 -4.91
N VAL A 325 18.19 -27.18 -5.27
CA VAL A 325 16.74 -27.23 -5.19
C VAL A 325 16.31 -27.64 -3.79
N PRO A 326 15.45 -26.88 -3.09
CA PRO A 326 14.91 -27.26 -1.80
C PRO A 326 14.15 -28.59 -1.89
N GLN A 327 14.58 -29.61 -1.14
CA GLN A 327 13.94 -30.93 -1.08
C GLN A 327 12.95 -30.99 0.09
N ILE A 328 11.83 -30.27 -0.02
CA ILE A 328 10.80 -30.17 1.03
C ILE A 328 9.54 -30.92 0.58
N GLY A 329 8.99 -31.73 1.49
CA GLY A 329 7.72 -32.42 1.27
C GLY A 329 6.51 -31.46 1.37
N LEU A 330 5.39 -31.80 0.69
CA LEU A 330 4.21 -30.96 0.64
C LEU A 330 3.66 -30.63 2.04
N GLU A 331 3.54 -31.60 2.93
CA GLU A 331 2.98 -31.41 4.29
C GLU A 331 3.80 -30.44 5.14
N VAL A 332 5.14 -30.54 5.04
CA VAL A 332 6.05 -29.61 5.74
C VAL A 332 5.91 -28.20 5.15
N ALA A 333 5.90 -28.08 3.82
CA ALA A 333 5.74 -26.80 3.14
C ALA A 333 4.40 -26.11 3.50
N LEU A 334 3.30 -26.86 3.58
CA LEU A 334 1.99 -26.35 3.99
C LEU A 334 2.00 -25.89 5.46
N THR A 335 2.60 -26.67 6.34
CA THR A 335 2.68 -26.31 7.77
C THR A 335 3.49 -25.01 7.96
N GLU A 336 4.62 -24.88 7.26
CA GLU A 336 5.42 -23.66 7.28
C GLU A 336 4.67 -22.47 6.71
N ALA A 337 3.97 -22.63 5.58
CA ALA A 337 3.20 -21.58 4.95
C ALA A 337 2.09 -21.05 5.88
N LEU A 338 1.28 -21.93 6.46
CA LEU A 338 0.20 -21.55 7.37
C LEU A 338 0.71 -20.86 8.65
N LYS A 339 1.95 -21.15 9.06
CA LYS A 339 2.59 -20.52 10.22
C LYS A 339 3.22 -19.17 9.91
N ASN A 340 3.87 -19.02 8.76
CA ASN A 340 4.78 -17.91 8.48
C ASN A 340 4.17 -16.83 7.58
N ARG A 341 3.06 -17.11 6.87
CA ARG A 341 2.48 -16.15 5.92
C ARG A 341 1.75 -15.02 6.64
N PRO A 342 2.11 -13.75 6.32
CA PRO A 342 1.49 -12.58 6.95
C PRO A 342 -0.02 -12.46 6.70
N GLU A 343 -0.55 -12.98 5.60
CA GLU A 343 -1.98 -12.96 5.28
C GLU A 343 -2.82 -13.75 6.29
N ILE A 344 -2.28 -14.85 6.78
CA ILE A 344 -2.92 -15.66 7.85
C ILE A 344 -2.94 -14.87 9.16
N GLU A 345 -1.83 -14.21 9.49
CA GLU A 345 -1.75 -13.34 10.67
C GLU A 345 -2.73 -12.16 10.58
N GLN A 346 -2.87 -11.53 9.41
CA GLN A 346 -3.83 -10.44 9.20
C GLN A 346 -5.28 -10.89 9.45
N THR A 347 -5.66 -12.08 8.97
CA THR A 347 -6.99 -12.63 9.25
C THR A 347 -7.21 -12.92 10.73
N ALA A 348 -6.19 -13.41 11.44
CA ALA A 348 -6.24 -13.63 12.89
C ALA A 348 -6.41 -12.30 13.66
N VAL A 349 -5.67 -11.26 13.30
CA VAL A 349 -5.81 -9.92 13.91
C VAL A 349 -7.21 -9.34 13.66
N ASN A 350 -7.78 -9.51 12.46
CA ASN A 350 -9.14 -9.07 12.15
C ASN A 350 -10.19 -9.82 13.03
N ALA A 351 -9.98 -11.11 13.29
CA ALA A 351 -10.83 -11.87 14.21
C ALA A 351 -10.73 -11.32 15.65
N GLU A 352 -9.53 -10.98 16.10
CA GLU A 352 -9.32 -10.37 17.43
C GLU A 352 -10.00 -8.99 17.55
N ILE A 353 -9.94 -8.15 16.53
CA ILE A 353 -10.67 -6.86 16.48
C ILE A 353 -12.17 -7.11 16.61
N ASN A 354 -12.69 -8.09 15.89
CA ASN A 354 -14.11 -8.45 16.01
C ASN A 354 -14.49 -8.95 17.42
N LEU A 355 -13.62 -9.71 18.09
CA LEU A 355 -13.84 -10.13 19.48
C LEU A 355 -13.88 -8.94 20.46
N ILE A 356 -13.04 -7.91 20.23
CA ILE A 356 -13.09 -6.65 20.98
C ILE A 356 -14.46 -5.99 20.79
N ASP A 357 -14.95 -5.93 19.55
CA ASP A 357 -16.27 -5.38 19.23
C ASP A 357 -17.42 -6.17 19.86
N GLN A 358 -17.37 -7.50 19.82
CA GLN A 358 -18.37 -8.33 20.48
C GLN A 358 -18.39 -8.09 22.00
N ARG A 359 -17.22 -8.01 22.65
CA ARG A 359 -17.09 -7.70 24.08
C ARG A 359 -17.71 -6.35 24.41
N PHE A 360 -17.48 -5.34 23.58
CA PHE A 360 -18.06 -4.01 23.73
C PHE A 360 -19.59 -4.06 23.59
N TYR A 361 -20.12 -4.63 22.51
CA TYR A 361 -21.57 -4.64 22.28
C TYR A 361 -22.32 -5.55 23.27
N LYS A 362 -21.71 -6.62 23.76
CA LYS A 362 -22.24 -7.39 24.90
C LYS A 362 -22.35 -6.53 26.17
N ASN A 363 -21.41 -5.60 26.38
CA ASN A 363 -21.48 -4.66 27.50
C ASN A 363 -22.59 -3.61 27.27
N GLN A 364 -22.79 -3.15 26.03
CA GLN A 364 -23.80 -2.13 25.70
C GLN A 364 -25.27 -2.61 25.84
N ILE A 365 -25.52 -3.90 25.88
CA ILE A 365 -26.86 -4.45 26.15
C ILE A 365 -27.30 -4.23 27.61
N LYS A 366 -26.33 -4.11 28.53
CA LYS A 366 -26.62 -3.93 29.96
C LYS A 366 -27.27 -2.57 30.21
N PRO A 367 -28.15 -2.48 31.25
CA PRO A 367 -28.63 -1.21 31.76
C PRO A 367 -27.47 -0.27 32.11
N GLN A 368 -27.66 1.02 31.90
CA GLN A 368 -26.72 2.00 32.41
C GLN A 368 -27.11 2.38 33.83
N ILE A 369 -26.19 2.18 34.75
CA ILE A 369 -26.36 2.54 36.16
C ILE A 369 -25.07 3.26 36.55
N ASP A 370 -25.18 4.56 36.83
CA ASP A 370 -24.06 5.39 37.17
C ASP A 370 -24.21 5.94 38.59
N LEU A 371 -23.16 5.88 39.38
CA LEU A 371 -23.03 6.60 40.64
C LEU A 371 -22.53 8.00 40.28
N VAL A 372 -23.33 9.01 40.57
CA VAL A 372 -22.96 10.43 40.37
C VAL A 372 -22.80 11.06 41.75
N SER A 373 -21.62 11.58 42.01
CA SER A 373 -21.33 12.34 43.23
C SER A 373 -20.83 13.72 42.85
N SER A 374 -21.33 14.75 43.51
CA SER A 374 -20.81 16.10 43.37
C SER A 374 -20.64 16.77 44.70
N TYR A 375 -19.56 17.53 44.82
CA TYR A 375 -19.28 18.44 45.89
C TYR A 375 -19.22 19.85 45.31
N THR A 376 -19.99 20.76 45.93
CA THR A 376 -19.98 22.18 45.56
C THR A 376 -19.73 22.99 46.79
N THR A 377 -18.77 23.90 46.73
CA THR A 377 -18.61 24.96 47.71
C THR A 377 -18.87 26.29 47.01
N ALA A 378 -19.59 27.17 47.67
CA ALA A 378 -19.96 28.48 47.15
C ALA A 378 -19.43 29.60 48.04
N GLY A 379 -19.01 30.65 47.42
CA GLY A 379 -18.65 31.94 48.08
C GLY A 379 -19.53 33.05 47.52
N LEU A 380 -19.88 33.99 48.38
CA LEU A 380 -20.62 35.18 47.99
C LEU A 380 -20.08 36.35 48.78
N ALA A 381 -19.80 37.47 48.10
CA ALA A 381 -19.62 38.77 48.73
C ALA A 381 -20.18 39.88 47.83
N GLY A 382 -20.36 41.04 48.38
CA GLY A 382 -20.82 42.19 47.60
C GLY A 382 -20.89 43.48 48.39
N THR A 383 -21.18 44.56 47.70
CA THR A 383 -21.43 45.85 48.33
C THR A 383 -22.91 45.97 48.70
N ARG A 384 -23.20 46.45 49.88
CA ARG A 384 -24.60 46.68 50.28
C ARG A 384 -25.32 47.56 49.25
N ASN A 385 -26.49 47.11 48.80
CA ASN A 385 -27.26 47.86 47.83
C ASN A 385 -27.99 49.06 48.48
N PRO A 386 -27.59 50.30 48.18
CA PRO A 386 -28.22 51.49 48.78
C PRO A 386 -29.65 51.69 48.38
N ASN A 387 -30.08 51.07 47.29
CA ASN A 387 -31.44 51.16 46.75
C ASN A 387 -32.33 49.95 47.17
N SER A 388 -31.88 49.13 48.11
CA SER A 388 -32.65 47.99 48.61
C SER A 388 -33.91 48.46 49.32
N SER A 389 -35.06 47.89 48.92
CA SER A 389 -36.36 48.17 49.55
C SER A 389 -36.61 47.40 50.84
N GLY A 390 -35.70 46.50 51.24
CA GLY A 390 -35.84 45.68 52.43
C GLY A 390 -34.96 46.13 53.58
N SER A 391 -35.42 45.95 54.82
CA SER A 391 -34.64 46.16 56.06
C SER A 391 -33.74 44.97 56.46
N ALA A 392 -33.48 44.06 55.48
CA ALA A 392 -32.70 42.85 55.77
C ALA A 392 -31.24 43.21 56.13
N THR A 393 -30.80 42.74 57.27
CA THR A 393 -29.37 42.84 57.71
C THR A 393 -28.53 41.86 56.87
N VAL A 394 -27.59 42.41 56.12
CA VAL A 394 -26.61 41.55 55.42
C VAL A 394 -25.57 41.07 56.42
N PRO A 395 -25.32 39.75 56.52
CA PRO A 395 -24.24 39.21 57.36
C PRO A 395 -22.90 39.86 57.06
N PRO A 396 -22.10 40.18 58.09
CA PRO A 396 -20.82 40.88 57.88
C PRO A 396 -19.84 40.16 56.98
N ASN A 397 -19.82 38.83 56.98
CA ASN A 397 -18.96 38.00 56.16
C ASN A 397 -19.32 38.08 54.64
N LEU A 398 -20.53 38.50 54.29
CA LEU A 398 -20.96 38.71 52.89
C LEU A 398 -20.69 40.11 52.38
N VAL A 399 -20.28 41.05 53.27
CA VAL A 399 -19.97 42.42 52.86
C VAL A 399 -18.51 42.53 52.48
N GLY A 400 -18.24 42.88 51.22
CA GLY A 400 -16.87 43.02 50.73
C GLY A 400 -16.75 42.90 49.22
N GLY A 401 -15.50 42.83 48.77
CA GLY A 401 -15.19 42.67 47.36
C GLY A 401 -15.02 41.19 46.92
N TYR A 402 -14.47 41.03 45.75
CA TYR A 402 -14.20 39.71 45.15
C TYR A 402 -13.36 38.78 46.05
N PHE A 403 -12.31 39.29 46.69
CA PHE A 403 -11.44 38.51 47.60
C PHE A 403 -12.18 38.00 48.84
N ASN A 404 -13.20 38.71 49.33
CA ASN A 404 -14.05 38.23 50.42
C ASN A 404 -14.90 37.04 49.96
N SER A 405 -15.42 37.07 48.72
CA SER A 405 -16.11 35.91 48.16
C SER A 405 -15.20 34.70 48.06
N LEU A 406 -13.95 34.87 47.60
CA LEU A 406 -12.97 33.78 47.59
C LEU A 406 -12.65 33.28 49.00
N GLY A 407 -12.56 34.19 50.00
CA GLY A 407 -12.40 33.84 51.41
C GLY A 407 -13.52 32.91 51.89
N ASN A 408 -14.77 33.28 51.66
CA ASN A 408 -15.97 32.47 52.02
C ASN A 408 -15.98 31.14 51.27
N LEU A 409 -15.53 31.12 50.03
CA LEU A 409 -15.39 29.90 49.22
C LEU A 409 -14.40 28.89 49.85
N PHE A 410 -13.21 29.38 50.25
CA PHE A 410 -12.17 28.53 50.84
C PHE A 410 -12.44 28.15 52.30
N GLN A 411 -13.22 28.99 53.04
CA GLN A 411 -13.70 28.65 54.39
C GLN A 411 -14.81 27.57 54.34
N GLN A 412 -15.32 27.26 53.13
CA GLN A 412 -16.35 26.27 52.93
C GLN A 412 -17.65 26.56 53.70
N ASP A 413 -18.02 27.82 53.78
CA ASP A 413 -19.20 28.30 54.53
C ASP A 413 -20.52 27.75 53.99
N PHE A 414 -20.55 27.41 52.66
CA PHE A 414 -21.76 26.97 51.96
C PHE A 414 -21.51 25.68 51.15
N PRO A 415 -21.22 24.55 51.84
CA PRO A 415 -20.99 23.30 51.15
C PRO A 415 -22.28 22.64 50.75
N THR A 416 -22.28 22.02 49.57
CA THR A 416 -23.38 21.18 49.08
C THR A 416 -22.82 19.82 48.67
N TYR A 417 -23.36 18.75 49.20
CA TYR A 417 -23.02 17.38 48.88
C TYR A 417 -24.19 16.74 48.15
N ARG A 418 -23.91 16.10 47.03
CA ARG A 418 -24.89 15.32 46.30
C ARG A 418 -24.31 13.98 45.97
N ALA A 419 -25.00 12.91 46.33
CA ALA A 419 -24.70 11.55 45.91
C ALA A 419 -26.00 10.93 45.40
N GLY A 420 -25.95 10.33 44.22
CA GLY A 420 -27.15 9.77 43.60
C GLY A 420 -26.79 8.65 42.62
N VAL A 421 -27.76 7.82 42.34
CA VAL A 421 -27.66 6.79 41.30
C VAL A 421 -28.56 7.21 40.16
N GLN A 422 -27.97 7.29 38.99
CA GLN A 422 -28.70 7.55 37.75
C GLN A 422 -28.89 6.24 36.99
N ILE A 423 -30.12 5.89 36.68
CA ILE A 423 -30.48 4.67 35.97
C ILE A 423 -31.06 5.07 34.61
N SER A 424 -30.48 4.55 33.51
CA SER A 424 -30.97 4.70 32.15
C SER A 424 -31.16 3.31 31.52
N LEU A 425 -32.41 2.96 31.24
CA LEU A 425 -32.78 1.67 30.68
C LEU A 425 -33.52 1.90 29.37
N PRO A 426 -32.88 1.66 28.21
CA PRO A 426 -33.56 1.75 26.92
C PRO A 426 -34.56 0.59 26.80
N TRP A 427 -35.85 0.93 26.62
CA TRP A 427 -36.90 -0.08 26.45
C TRP A 427 -36.68 -0.86 25.16
N GLY A 428 -36.56 -2.20 25.25
CA GLY A 428 -36.29 -3.09 24.11
C GLY A 428 -34.82 -3.17 23.69
N ASN A 429 -34.03 -2.12 23.85
CA ASN A 429 -32.60 -2.02 23.53
C ASN A 429 -32.21 -2.63 22.15
N HIS A 430 -33.06 -2.37 21.12
CA HIS A 430 -32.91 -2.97 19.78
C HIS A 430 -31.60 -2.60 19.11
N THR A 431 -31.13 -1.35 19.27
CA THR A 431 -29.87 -0.89 18.68
C THR A 431 -28.65 -1.69 19.19
N ALA A 432 -28.55 -1.90 20.50
CA ALA A 432 -27.43 -2.65 21.08
C ALA A 432 -27.49 -4.14 20.69
N LYS A 433 -28.72 -4.72 20.68
CA LYS A 433 -28.94 -6.09 20.24
C LYS A 433 -28.59 -6.29 18.76
N ALA A 434 -29.03 -5.37 17.89
CA ALA A 434 -28.72 -5.39 16.46
C ALA A 434 -27.22 -5.24 16.19
N ASN A 435 -26.54 -4.34 16.91
CA ASN A 435 -25.09 -4.19 16.82
C ASN A 435 -24.35 -5.45 17.27
N LEU A 436 -24.80 -6.11 18.35
CA LEU A 436 -24.21 -7.40 18.73
C LEU A 436 -24.46 -8.48 17.67
N GLY A 437 -25.69 -8.59 17.15
CA GLY A 437 -26.01 -9.51 16.06
C GLY A 437 -25.14 -9.30 14.83
N ARG A 438 -24.93 -8.02 14.45
CA ARG A 438 -24.04 -7.66 13.36
C ARG A 438 -22.60 -8.15 13.59
N THR A 439 -22.05 -8.00 14.80
CA THR A 439 -20.67 -8.46 15.07
C THR A 439 -20.55 -9.98 15.10
N LEU A 440 -21.61 -10.72 15.45
CA LEU A 440 -21.62 -12.18 15.35
C LEU A 440 -21.58 -12.64 13.89
N VAL A 441 -22.44 -12.07 13.04
CA VAL A 441 -22.40 -12.36 11.58
C VAL A 441 -21.07 -11.93 10.95
N GLN A 442 -20.47 -10.83 11.44
CA GLN A 442 -19.15 -10.41 11.00
C GLN A 442 -18.06 -11.43 11.41
N ALA A 443 -18.20 -12.11 12.56
CA ALA A 443 -17.29 -13.19 12.96
C ALA A 443 -17.37 -14.37 11.98
N ASP A 444 -18.58 -14.80 11.60
CA ASP A 444 -18.78 -15.87 10.61
C ASP A 444 -18.17 -15.47 9.26
N ARG A 445 -18.34 -14.21 8.84
CA ARG A 445 -17.72 -13.68 7.62
C ARG A 445 -16.19 -13.74 7.69
N ILE A 446 -15.59 -13.34 8.81
CA ILE A 446 -14.13 -13.39 9.02
C ILE A 446 -13.63 -14.83 8.99
N GLN A 447 -14.38 -15.77 9.59
CA GLN A 447 -14.05 -17.18 9.55
C GLN A 447 -14.04 -17.71 8.11
N ASN A 448 -15.06 -17.39 7.31
CA ASN A 448 -15.11 -17.77 5.89
C ASN A 448 -13.95 -17.16 5.08
N GLN A 449 -13.59 -15.90 5.38
CA GLN A 449 -12.44 -15.25 4.74
C GLN A 449 -11.11 -15.93 5.11
N ARG A 450 -10.97 -16.36 6.36
CA ARG A 450 -9.80 -17.12 6.80
C ARG A 450 -9.69 -18.46 6.06
N GLU A 451 -10.77 -19.24 6.02
CA GLU A 451 -10.81 -20.52 5.29
C GLU A 451 -10.49 -20.34 3.81
N GLN A 452 -11.02 -19.29 3.19
CA GLN A 452 -10.67 -18.94 1.80
C GLN A 452 -9.18 -18.61 1.65
N THR A 453 -8.60 -17.84 2.57
CA THR A 453 -7.16 -17.51 2.55
C THR A 453 -6.31 -18.76 2.73
N GLU A 454 -6.67 -19.66 3.64
CA GLU A 454 -5.99 -20.94 3.83
C GLU A 454 -6.04 -21.82 2.56
N GLN A 455 -7.19 -21.87 1.85
CA GLN A 455 -7.31 -22.57 0.58
C GLN A 455 -6.43 -21.95 -0.53
N ILE A 456 -6.36 -20.61 -0.62
CA ILE A 456 -5.50 -19.90 -1.56
C ILE A 456 -4.03 -20.23 -1.26
N VAL A 457 -3.62 -20.17 -0.01
CA VAL A 457 -2.25 -20.51 0.43
C VAL A 457 -1.91 -21.96 0.07
N GLU A 458 -2.82 -22.90 0.32
CA GLU A 458 -2.60 -24.30 -0.06
C GLU A 458 -2.42 -24.46 -1.58
N ALA A 459 -3.27 -23.82 -2.38
CA ALA A 459 -3.16 -23.87 -3.83
C ALA A 459 -1.83 -23.25 -4.33
N GLU A 460 -1.43 -22.10 -3.77
CA GLU A 460 -0.16 -21.45 -4.12
C GLU A 460 1.05 -22.33 -3.78
N VAL A 461 1.08 -22.96 -2.61
CA VAL A 461 2.18 -23.87 -2.20
C VAL A 461 2.25 -25.08 -3.13
N ARG A 462 1.12 -25.71 -3.44
CA ARG A 462 1.06 -26.84 -4.38
C ARG A 462 1.56 -26.45 -5.77
N ASN A 463 1.12 -25.31 -6.28
CA ASN A 463 1.54 -24.79 -7.59
C ASN A 463 3.04 -24.45 -7.60
N ALA A 464 3.55 -23.79 -6.56
CA ALA A 464 4.97 -23.41 -6.45
C ALA A 464 5.88 -24.66 -6.34
N LEU A 465 5.48 -25.67 -5.57
CA LEU A 465 6.22 -26.93 -5.45
C LEU A 465 6.23 -27.68 -6.78
N GLN A 466 5.10 -27.73 -7.51
CA GLN A 466 5.03 -28.35 -8.82
C GLN A 466 5.88 -27.58 -9.84
N ALA A 467 5.82 -26.24 -9.83
CA ALA A 467 6.63 -25.40 -10.70
C ALA A 467 8.13 -25.63 -10.48
N LEU A 468 8.54 -25.75 -9.21
CA LEU A 468 9.93 -26.02 -8.83
C LEU A 468 10.42 -27.37 -9.39
N ARG A 469 9.66 -28.46 -9.19
CA ARG A 469 9.99 -29.79 -9.72
C ARG A 469 10.01 -29.82 -11.24
N SER A 470 9.06 -29.13 -11.88
CA SER A 470 9.00 -29.03 -13.34
C SER A 470 10.19 -28.25 -13.89
N ALA A 471 10.60 -27.14 -13.24
CA ALA A 471 11.76 -26.36 -13.66
C ALA A 471 13.08 -27.13 -13.54
N GLU A 472 13.24 -27.95 -12.50
CA GLU A 472 14.38 -28.86 -12.34
C GLU A 472 14.45 -29.86 -13.51
N SER A 473 13.36 -30.55 -13.81
CA SER A 473 13.29 -31.51 -14.90
C SER A 473 13.51 -30.86 -16.27
N LEU A 474 12.96 -29.65 -16.47
CA LEU A 474 13.13 -28.87 -17.70
C LEU A 474 14.61 -28.47 -17.90
N LEU A 475 15.32 -28.11 -16.84
CA LEU A 475 16.74 -27.77 -16.94
C LEU A 475 17.56 -28.97 -17.40
N VAL A 476 17.35 -30.17 -16.82
CA VAL A 476 18.04 -31.39 -17.21
C VAL A 476 17.78 -31.69 -18.70
N SER A 477 16.53 -31.60 -19.14
CA SER A 477 16.15 -31.86 -20.55
C SER A 477 16.73 -30.82 -21.50
N ALA A 478 16.73 -29.54 -21.12
CA ALA A 478 17.26 -28.45 -21.96
C ALA A 478 18.79 -28.54 -22.10
N THR A 479 19.50 -28.92 -21.04
CA THR A 479 20.95 -29.13 -21.07
C THR A 479 21.32 -30.30 -22.00
N ALA A 480 20.57 -31.40 -21.96
CA ALA A 480 20.78 -32.51 -22.86
C ALA A 480 20.48 -32.13 -24.33
N ALA A 481 19.39 -31.39 -24.56
CA ALA A 481 19.04 -30.91 -25.89
C ALA A 481 20.08 -29.96 -26.48
N ARG A 482 20.63 -29.05 -25.66
CA ARG A 482 21.73 -28.16 -26.09
C ARG A 482 22.98 -28.97 -26.46
N ALA A 483 23.39 -29.92 -25.64
CA ALA A 483 24.55 -30.76 -25.93
C ALA A 483 24.40 -31.55 -27.25
N ALA A 484 23.21 -32.11 -27.49
CA ALA A 484 22.91 -32.78 -28.75
C ALA A 484 22.93 -31.82 -29.95
N ALA A 485 22.35 -30.61 -29.81
CA ALA A 485 22.35 -29.61 -30.88
C ALA A 485 23.79 -29.13 -31.21
N GLU A 486 24.66 -28.99 -30.23
CA GLU A 486 26.08 -28.64 -30.43
C GLU A 486 26.82 -29.73 -31.23
N GLU A 487 26.63 -31.01 -30.91
CA GLU A 487 27.23 -32.12 -31.62
C GLU A 487 26.71 -32.20 -33.07
N LEU A 488 25.39 -32.02 -33.27
CA LEU A 488 24.79 -31.99 -34.59
C LEU A 488 25.34 -30.84 -35.45
N TYR A 489 25.43 -29.63 -34.90
CA TYR A 489 25.99 -28.50 -35.61
C TYR A 489 27.47 -28.73 -35.96
N ALA A 490 28.29 -29.19 -35.03
CA ALA A 490 29.68 -29.47 -35.25
C ALA A 490 29.89 -30.60 -36.32
N SER A 491 29.01 -31.61 -36.33
CA SER A 491 29.04 -32.67 -37.35
C SER A 491 28.69 -32.12 -38.74
N GLU A 492 27.63 -31.32 -38.87
CA GLU A 492 27.19 -30.73 -40.12
C GLU A 492 28.23 -29.74 -40.68
N GLU A 493 28.90 -28.98 -39.84
CA GLU A 493 30.00 -28.08 -40.22
C GLU A 493 31.17 -28.88 -40.80
N ARG A 494 31.55 -30.01 -40.21
CA ARG A 494 32.60 -30.90 -40.73
C ARG A 494 32.23 -31.48 -42.10
N GLN A 495 30.96 -31.93 -42.27
CA GLN A 495 30.45 -32.46 -43.54
C GLN A 495 30.42 -31.39 -44.64
N PHE A 496 30.03 -30.16 -44.29
CA PHE A 496 30.06 -29.05 -45.23
C PHE A 496 31.49 -28.72 -45.70
N ARG A 497 32.46 -28.72 -44.82
CA ARG A 497 33.87 -28.56 -45.18
C ARG A 497 34.41 -29.68 -46.06
N ALA A 498 33.88 -30.90 -45.89
CA ALA A 498 34.18 -32.04 -46.76
C ALA A 498 33.41 -32.03 -48.08
N GLY A 499 32.46 -31.10 -48.30
CA GLY A 499 31.68 -30.99 -49.52
C GLY A 499 30.55 -32.00 -49.65
N THR A 500 30.15 -32.71 -48.55
CA THR A 500 29.14 -33.75 -48.54
C THR A 500 27.74 -33.28 -48.13
N THR A 501 27.61 -32.03 -47.73
CA THR A 501 26.34 -31.38 -47.36
C THR A 501 26.26 -29.95 -47.89
N THR A 502 25.07 -29.33 -47.78
CA THR A 502 24.82 -27.95 -48.25
C THR A 502 24.91 -26.92 -47.14
N PHE A 503 25.17 -25.67 -47.49
CA PHE A 503 25.15 -24.57 -46.52
C PHE A 503 23.77 -24.43 -45.83
N TYR A 504 22.70 -24.74 -46.53
CA TYR A 504 21.35 -24.68 -45.97
C TYR A 504 21.21 -25.54 -44.70
N LEU A 505 21.74 -26.77 -44.70
CA LEU A 505 21.70 -27.65 -43.52
C LEU A 505 22.56 -27.12 -42.37
N VAL A 506 23.72 -26.56 -42.68
CA VAL A 506 24.58 -25.90 -41.65
C VAL A 506 23.83 -24.72 -41.01
N ALA A 507 23.22 -23.83 -41.79
CA ALA A 507 22.43 -22.70 -41.32
C ALA A 507 21.22 -23.15 -40.46
N GLN A 508 20.55 -24.23 -40.88
CA GLN A 508 19.47 -24.83 -40.10
C GLN A 508 19.96 -25.32 -38.74
N ARG A 509 21.09 -26.09 -38.68
CA ARG A 509 21.68 -26.57 -37.44
C ARG A 509 22.18 -25.44 -36.55
N GLN A 510 22.67 -24.36 -37.12
CA GLN A 510 23.06 -23.17 -36.36
C GLN A 510 21.84 -22.50 -35.68
N THR A 511 20.72 -22.43 -36.39
CA THR A 511 19.46 -21.92 -35.82
C THR A 511 18.93 -22.84 -34.73
N ASP A 512 18.98 -24.16 -34.94
CA ASP A 512 18.58 -25.15 -33.95
C ASP A 512 19.43 -25.05 -32.68
N LEU A 513 20.75 -24.87 -32.82
CA LEU A 513 21.67 -24.68 -31.69
C LEU A 513 21.41 -23.38 -30.93
N LEU A 514 21.17 -22.26 -31.66
CA LEU A 514 20.79 -21.00 -31.03
C LEU A 514 19.51 -21.16 -30.19
N ALA A 515 18.50 -21.83 -30.74
CA ALA A 515 17.25 -22.12 -30.03
C ALA A 515 17.49 -23.01 -28.80
N ALA A 516 18.34 -24.04 -28.91
CA ALA A 516 18.67 -24.93 -27.80
C ALA A 516 19.42 -24.20 -26.66
N ARG A 517 20.42 -23.37 -26.98
CA ARG A 517 21.14 -22.52 -26.02
C ARG A 517 20.20 -21.55 -25.31
N SER A 518 19.28 -20.92 -26.05
CA SER A 518 18.30 -20.00 -25.49
C SER A 518 17.33 -20.70 -24.52
N ARG A 519 16.90 -21.92 -24.83
CA ARG A 519 16.02 -22.72 -23.96
C ARG A 519 16.75 -23.15 -22.68
N GLU A 520 18.02 -23.54 -22.75
CA GLU A 520 18.79 -23.87 -21.56
C GLU A 520 18.96 -22.66 -20.63
N LEU A 521 19.32 -21.49 -21.17
CA LEU A 521 19.40 -20.25 -20.38
C LEU A 521 18.06 -19.89 -19.72
N LEU A 522 16.98 -20.05 -20.45
CA LEU A 522 15.63 -19.82 -19.92
C LEU A 522 15.29 -20.83 -18.81
N ALA A 523 15.64 -22.10 -19.00
CA ALA A 523 15.42 -23.15 -17.98
C ALA A 523 16.23 -22.88 -16.71
N GLN A 524 17.50 -22.46 -16.82
CA GLN A 524 18.34 -22.05 -15.68
C GLN A 524 17.70 -20.88 -14.92
N THR A 525 17.23 -19.87 -15.64
CA THR A 525 16.58 -18.70 -15.05
C THR A 525 15.27 -19.08 -14.37
N ASN A 526 14.43 -19.88 -15.03
CA ASN A 526 13.14 -20.31 -14.49
C ASN A 526 13.29 -21.18 -13.25
N LEU A 527 14.36 -21.98 -13.13
CA LEU A 527 14.65 -22.73 -11.91
C LEU A 527 14.87 -21.76 -10.73
N ASN A 528 15.71 -20.74 -10.89
CA ASN A 528 15.98 -19.77 -9.82
C ASN A 528 14.73 -18.95 -9.47
N LYS A 529 13.94 -18.56 -10.47
CA LYS A 529 12.64 -17.89 -10.25
C LYS A 529 11.65 -18.80 -9.51
N SER A 530 11.64 -20.09 -9.81
CA SER A 530 10.79 -21.08 -9.13
C SER A 530 11.23 -21.29 -7.68
N ILE A 531 12.54 -21.28 -7.38
CA ILE A 531 13.07 -21.31 -6.02
C ILE A 531 12.58 -20.09 -5.23
N SER A 532 12.72 -18.88 -5.79
CA SER A 532 12.22 -17.65 -5.17
C SER A 532 10.68 -17.69 -4.95
N GLY A 533 9.93 -18.12 -5.97
CA GLY A 533 8.48 -18.30 -5.88
C GLY A 533 8.06 -19.31 -4.80
N PHE A 534 8.81 -20.40 -4.65
CA PHE A 534 8.58 -21.38 -3.60
C PHE A 534 8.83 -20.78 -2.21
N HIS A 535 9.95 -20.06 -1.99
CA HIS A 535 10.21 -19.39 -0.72
C HIS A 535 9.14 -18.35 -0.37
N ARG A 536 8.62 -17.61 -1.37
CA ARG A 536 7.50 -16.70 -1.20
C ARG A 536 6.24 -17.47 -0.76
N SER A 537 5.93 -18.59 -1.41
CA SER A 537 4.70 -19.36 -1.12
C SER A 537 4.66 -19.94 0.30
N ILE A 538 5.82 -20.31 0.87
CA ILE A 538 5.93 -20.79 2.26
C ILE A 538 6.24 -19.69 3.27
N GLY A 539 6.37 -18.42 2.84
CA GLY A 539 6.63 -17.28 3.72
C GLY A 539 8.06 -17.21 4.27
N SER A 540 9.03 -17.90 3.66
CA SER A 540 10.43 -17.95 4.13
C SER A 540 11.36 -16.96 3.42
N THR A 541 10.86 -16.15 2.47
CA THR A 541 11.68 -15.23 1.65
C THR A 541 12.60 -14.34 2.49
N LEU A 542 12.09 -13.73 3.55
CA LEU A 542 12.90 -12.84 4.39
C LEU A 542 13.98 -13.63 5.18
N THR A 543 13.64 -14.81 5.69
CA THR A 543 14.55 -15.65 6.48
C THR A 543 15.69 -16.18 5.62
N VAL A 544 15.40 -16.66 4.41
CA VAL A 544 16.40 -17.19 3.48
C VAL A 544 17.38 -16.10 3.02
N ASN A 545 16.91 -14.87 2.86
CA ASN A 545 17.74 -13.73 2.47
C ASN A 545 18.34 -12.97 3.66
N ASN A 546 18.23 -13.50 4.90
CA ASN A 546 18.72 -12.85 6.13
C ASN A 546 18.20 -11.42 6.34
N VAL A 547 16.97 -11.16 5.89
CA VAL A 547 16.34 -9.84 5.96
C VAL A 547 15.59 -9.67 7.27
N THR A 548 15.91 -8.63 8.02
CA THR A 548 15.11 -8.16 9.16
C THR A 548 14.39 -6.88 8.75
N VAL A 549 13.05 -6.89 8.79
CA VAL A 549 12.26 -5.70 8.50
C VAL A 549 12.22 -4.82 9.74
N THR A 550 12.93 -3.69 9.70
CA THR A 550 12.89 -2.66 10.75
C THR A 550 11.80 -1.63 10.44
N LYS A 551 11.12 -1.17 11.51
CA LYS A 551 10.10 -0.10 11.45
C LYS A 551 10.71 1.25 11.12
#